data_a6605400a658b6274e025394ef3ff6e3
#
_entry.id   a6605400a658b6274e025394ef3ff6e3
#
_cell.length_a   1.000
_cell.length_b   1.000
_cell.length_c   1.000
_cell.angle_alpha   90.00
_cell.angle_beta   90.00
_cell.angle_gamma   90.00
#
_symmetry.space_group_name_H-M   'P 1'
#
loop_
_entity.id
_entity.type
_entity.pdbx_description
1 polymer ?
#
loop_
_entity_poly.entity_id
_entity_poly.type
_entity_poly.pdbx_seq_one_letter_code
_entity_poly.pdbx_strand_id
1 'polypeptide(L)'
;IVTGGHEVASHDYYHGLTAGADPAGSKQALEKLTGQTVTGYRAPRLAAVSAATLAAAGYKYDSSINPTWIPTRYNNLRAPRSVSHRDRLAIYPVSVSAPFRVRLFWISLHVMPLPLYKQLCRSALHRDGHLNLYFHPWEFSGRLKDPAFGVPGYLSHCSGPALQDKFTRLLEWLKSRGCRFTTTREYLGYDE
;
A
#
# COMPACT_ATOMS: atom_id res chain seq x y z
N ILE A 1 16.26 -4.39 -5.03
CA ILE A 1 15.17 -3.38 -5.09
C ILE A 1 15.65 -2.21 -5.92
N VAL A 2 16.63 -1.43 -5.46
CA VAL A 2 17.15 -0.24 -6.16
C VAL A 2 17.65 -0.58 -7.56
N THR A 3 18.49 -1.60 -7.72
CA THR A 3 19.02 -2.09 -9.00
C THR A 3 17.94 -2.59 -9.96
N GLY A 4 16.76 -2.94 -9.45
CA GLY A 4 15.60 -3.33 -10.26
C GLY A 4 14.68 -2.18 -10.67
N GLY A 5 15.07 -0.92 -10.41
CA GLY A 5 14.26 0.25 -10.76
C GLY A 5 13.04 0.48 -9.85
N HIS A 6 13.00 -0.18 -8.68
CA HIS A 6 11.91 0.01 -7.73
C HIS A 6 12.17 1.20 -6.82
N GLU A 7 11.12 1.93 -6.49
CA GLU A 7 11.15 2.99 -5.49
C GLU A 7 11.32 2.41 -4.08
N VAL A 8 12.17 3.07 -3.28
CA VAL A 8 12.27 2.83 -1.84
C VAL A 8 11.49 3.93 -1.12
N ALA A 9 10.51 3.54 -0.32
CA ALA A 9 9.71 4.42 0.51
C ALA A 9 9.73 3.95 1.96
N SER A 10 9.46 4.87 2.89
CA SER A 10 9.52 4.59 4.32
C SER A 10 8.25 3.91 4.82
N HIS A 11 8.43 2.95 5.73
CA HIS A 11 7.36 2.32 6.50
C HIS A 11 7.59 2.50 8.01
N ASP A 12 8.10 3.68 8.39
CA ASP A 12 8.54 4.07 9.72
C ASP A 12 9.77 3.27 10.20
N TYR A 13 10.36 3.70 11.34
CA TYR A 13 11.55 3.05 11.89
C TYR A 13 11.19 1.88 12.83
N TYR A 14 10.25 2.08 13.75
CA TYR A 14 9.92 1.12 14.81
C TYR A 14 8.70 0.26 14.54
N HIS A 15 8.05 0.41 13.42
CA HIS A 15 6.82 -0.30 13.04
C HIS A 15 5.70 -0.21 14.10
N GLY A 16 5.71 0.82 14.94
CA GLY A 16 4.66 1.10 15.92
C GLY A 16 4.61 0.17 17.12
N LEU A 17 5.71 -0.52 17.46
CA LEU A 17 5.67 -1.52 18.54
C LEU A 17 5.84 -0.93 19.94
N THR A 18 6.67 0.12 20.15
CA THR A 18 6.98 0.64 21.50
C THR A 18 7.28 2.12 21.55
N ALA A 19 7.73 2.73 20.48
CA ALA A 19 8.00 4.15 20.35
C ALA A 19 6.96 4.83 19.48
N GLY A 20 6.80 6.13 19.60
CA GLY A 20 6.05 6.94 18.65
C GLY A 20 6.64 6.81 17.25
N ALA A 21 5.91 7.29 16.23
CA ALA A 21 6.42 7.31 14.86
C ALA A 21 7.72 8.13 14.77
N ASP A 22 8.72 7.58 14.08
CA ASP A 22 9.97 8.26 13.75
C ASP A 22 10.20 8.31 12.23
N PRO A 23 9.43 9.09 11.51
CA PRO A 23 9.56 9.21 10.06
C PRO A 23 10.90 9.84 9.65
N ALA A 24 11.47 10.74 10.43
CA ALA A 24 12.75 11.37 10.11
C ALA A 24 13.91 10.38 10.21
N GLY A 25 14.02 9.63 11.31
CA GLY A 25 15.04 8.59 11.47
C GLY A 25 14.92 7.49 10.41
N SER A 26 13.70 7.07 10.10
CA SER A 26 13.46 6.10 9.04
C SER A 26 13.94 6.59 7.67
N LYS A 27 13.64 7.85 7.32
CA LYS A 27 14.10 8.45 6.06
C LYS A 27 15.63 8.46 5.99
N GLN A 28 16.30 8.98 7.00
CA GLN A 28 17.77 9.06 7.05
C GLN A 28 18.43 7.69 6.92
N ALA A 29 17.90 6.69 7.63
CA ALA A 29 18.43 5.32 7.57
C ALA A 29 18.32 4.72 6.17
N LEU A 30 17.16 4.88 5.52
CA LEU A 30 16.94 4.37 4.17
C LEU A 30 17.79 5.11 3.12
N GLU A 31 17.90 6.43 3.20
CA GLU A 31 18.72 7.23 2.29
C GLU A 31 20.20 6.88 2.44
N LYS A 32 20.70 6.71 3.67
CA LYS A 32 22.08 6.25 3.92
C LYS A 32 22.34 4.85 3.35
N LEU A 33 21.35 3.95 3.47
CA LEU A 33 21.49 2.56 3.01
C LEU A 33 21.43 2.44 1.48
N THR A 34 20.58 3.24 0.84
CA THR A 34 20.27 3.10 -0.61
C THR A 34 21.00 4.09 -1.50
N GLY A 35 21.49 5.19 -0.94
CA GLY A 35 22.04 6.32 -1.71
C GLY A 35 20.97 7.08 -2.51
N GLN A 36 19.69 6.84 -2.27
CA GLN A 36 18.58 7.46 -3.00
C GLN A 36 17.74 8.34 -2.08
N THR A 37 17.19 9.42 -2.63
CA THR A 37 16.21 10.25 -1.91
C THR A 37 14.93 9.48 -1.67
N VAL A 38 14.48 9.39 -0.41
CA VAL A 38 13.24 8.75 0.00
C VAL A 38 12.13 9.81 0.08
N THR A 39 11.21 9.77 -0.87
CA THR A 39 10.13 10.77 -1.01
C THR A 39 8.81 10.33 -0.41
N GLY A 40 8.59 9.04 -0.25
CA GLY A 40 7.32 8.45 0.16
C GLY A 40 7.30 7.89 1.56
N TYR A 41 6.12 7.98 2.19
CA TYR A 41 5.85 7.41 3.50
C TYR A 41 4.54 6.62 3.52
N ARG A 42 4.52 5.52 4.24
CA ARG A 42 3.31 4.81 4.64
C ARG A 42 3.44 4.37 6.10
N ALA A 43 2.52 4.81 6.95
CA ALA A 43 2.54 4.43 8.35
C ALA A 43 2.26 2.93 8.53
N PRO A 44 2.93 2.25 9.46
CA PRO A 44 2.58 0.92 9.90
C PRO A 44 1.11 0.84 10.30
N ARG A 45 0.43 -0.24 9.89
CA ARG A 45 -1.01 -0.44 10.15
C ARG A 45 -1.91 0.70 9.68
N LEU A 46 -1.42 1.58 8.78
CA LEU A 46 -2.10 2.79 8.33
C LEU A 46 -2.48 3.72 9.50
N ALA A 47 -1.60 3.84 10.49
CA ALA A 47 -1.78 4.75 11.62
C ALA A 47 -1.76 6.20 11.15
N ALA A 48 -2.42 7.08 11.90
CA ALA A 48 -2.42 8.50 11.57
C ALA A 48 -1.08 9.14 11.99
N VAL A 49 -0.40 9.75 11.03
CA VAL A 49 0.76 10.63 11.27
C VAL A 49 0.40 12.01 10.71
N SER A 50 0.78 13.09 11.40
CA SER A 50 0.42 14.43 10.96
C SER A 50 1.14 14.79 9.65
N ALA A 51 0.43 15.46 8.74
CA ALA A 51 1.03 15.95 7.49
C ALA A 51 2.20 16.90 7.77
N ALA A 52 2.10 17.73 8.80
CA ALA A 52 3.18 18.62 9.24
C ALA A 52 4.44 17.87 9.65
N THR A 53 4.30 16.78 10.40
CA THR A 53 5.43 15.93 10.82
C THR A 53 6.13 15.31 9.60
N LEU A 54 5.35 14.78 8.65
CA LEU A 54 5.91 14.18 7.43
C LEU A 54 6.56 15.22 6.52
N ALA A 55 5.94 16.37 6.35
CA ALA A 55 6.50 17.48 5.57
C ALA A 55 7.80 18.02 6.20
N ALA A 56 7.83 18.16 7.54
CA ALA A 56 9.05 18.56 8.28
C ALA A 56 10.19 17.54 8.12
N ALA A 57 9.87 16.24 8.04
CA ALA A 57 10.83 15.19 7.73
C ALA A 57 11.25 15.15 6.25
N GLY A 58 10.67 15.99 5.38
CA GLY A 58 11.02 16.11 3.98
C GLY A 58 10.37 15.08 3.06
N TYR A 59 9.29 14.41 3.49
CA TYR A 59 8.49 13.57 2.59
C TYR A 59 7.66 14.41 1.62
N LYS A 60 7.42 13.87 0.43
CA LYS A 60 6.62 14.49 -0.62
C LYS A 60 5.20 13.91 -0.69
N TYR A 61 5.05 12.64 -0.29
CA TYR A 61 3.73 12.01 -0.24
C TYR A 61 3.56 11.07 0.95
N ASP A 62 2.29 10.91 1.37
CA ASP A 62 1.83 9.95 2.37
C ASP A 62 0.78 9.01 1.76
N SER A 63 0.99 7.71 1.92
CA SER A 63 0.07 6.66 1.46
C SER A 63 -0.54 5.88 2.62
N SER A 64 -0.78 6.53 3.76
CA SER A 64 -1.33 5.90 4.98
C SER A 64 -2.85 5.88 5.04
N ILE A 65 -3.55 6.52 4.11
CA ILE A 65 -5.02 6.59 4.15
C ILE A 65 -5.64 5.42 3.37
N ASN A 66 -6.52 4.69 4.03
CA ASN A 66 -7.43 3.75 3.39
C ASN A 66 -8.85 4.36 3.45
N PRO A 67 -9.44 4.81 2.33
CA PRO A 67 -10.69 5.58 2.31
C PRO A 67 -11.93 4.70 2.48
N THR A 68 -12.00 3.98 3.58
CA THR A 68 -13.08 3.05 3.96
C THR A 68 -13.37 3.13 5.46
N TRP A 69 -14.33 2.38 5.92
CA TRP A 69 -14.61 2.17 7.33
C TRP A 69 -14.13 0.80 7.80
N ILE A 70 -13.37 0.79 8.90
CA ILE A 70 -13.03 -0.43 9.64
C ILE A 70 -13.51 -0.23 11.08
N PRO A 71 -14.50 -1.01 11.52
CA PRO A 71 -14.97 -0.96 12.89
C PRO A 71 -13.80 -1.05 13.88
N THR A 72 -13.88 -0.30 14.96
CA THR A 72 -12.89 -0.22 16.05
C THR A 72 -11.52 0.37 15.66
N ARG A 73 -11.26 0.66 14.36
CA ARG A 73 -9.97 1.23 13.92
C ARG A 73 -10.08 2.65 13.37
N TYR A 74 -10.89 2.86 12.34
CA TYR A 74 -11.08 4.18 11.73
C TYR A 74 -12.33 4.25 10.85
N ASN A 75 -12.84 5.47 10.67
CA ASN A 75 -13.87 5.78 9.70
C ASN A 75 -13.37 6.86 8.73
N ASN A 76 -12.90 6.43 7.56
CA ASN A 76 -12.38 7.27 6.50
C ASN A 76 -13.31 7.32 5.28
N LEU A 77 -14.62 7.06 5.44
CA LEU A 77 -15.58 7.07 4.33
C LEU A 77 -15.68 8.43 3.62
N ARG A 78 -15.31 9.52 4.28
CA ARG A 78 -15.27 10.86 3.70
C ARG A 78 -13.92 11.23 3.08
N ALA A 79 -12.88 10.42 3.28
CA ALA A 79 -11.57 10.67 2.70
C ALA A 79 -11.62 10.62 1.17
N PRO A 80 -10.84 11.44 0.46
CA PRO A 80 -10.66 11.33 -0.98
C PRO A 80 -10.23 9.93 -1.39
N ARG A 81 -10.65 9.48 -2.57
CA ARG A 81 -10.26 8.18 -3.16
C ARG A 81 -9.04 8.33 -4.07
N SER A 82 -8.84 9.52 -4.58
CA SER A 82 -7.74 9.90 -5.47
C SER A 82 -6.75 10.79 -4.75
N VAL A 83 -5.65 11.11 -5.41
CA VAL A 83 -4.64 12.01 -4.88
C VAL A 83 -5.26 13.34 -4.45
N SER A 84 -4.90 13.78 -3.28
CA SER A 84 -5.26 15.08 -2.71
C SER A 84 -4.03 15.68 -2.03
N HIS A 85 -4.09 16.93 -1.62
CA HIS A 85 -2.97 17.59 -0.97
C HIS A 85 -3.39 18.11 0.41
N ARG A 86 -2.48 18.02 1.36
CA ARG A 86 -2.53 18.68 2.65
C ARG A 86 -1.24 19.49 2.77
N ASP A 87 -1.37 20.79 2.69
CA ASP A 87 -0.23 21.70 2.57
C ASP A 87 0.68 21.31 1.39
N ARG A 88 1.93 20.97 1.64
CA ARG A 88 2.90 20.55 0.62
C ARG A 88 3.02 19.04 0.46
N LEU A 89 2.20 18.26 1.16
CA LEU A 89 2.23 16.79 1.14
C LEU A 89 1.12 16.25 0.26
N ALA A 90 1.47 15.46 -0.74
CA ALA A 90 0.49 14.69 -1.51
C ALA A 90 -0.03 13.52 -0.65
N ILE A 91 -1.33 13.36 -0.58
CA ILE A 91 -1.98 12.22 0.06
C ILE A 91 -2.42 11.26 -1.04
N TYR A 92 -1.78 10.09 -1.08
CA TYR A 92 -2.06 9.05 -2.07
C TYR A 92 -2.70 7.84 -1.41
N PRO A 93 -4.04 7.77 -1.35
CA PRO A 93 -4.74 6.75 -0.60
C PRO A 93 -4.59 5.35 -1.22
N VAL A 94 -4.76 4.32 -0.39
CA VAL A 94 -4.93 2.94 -0.85
C VAL A 94 -6.23 2.81 -1.62
N SER A 95 -6.24 2.07 -2.71
CA SER A 95 -7.42 1.92 -3.55
C SER A 95 -8.54 1.14 -2.87
N VAL A 96 -9.76 1.58 -3.11
CA VAL A 96 -11.00 0.91 -2.74
C VAL A 96 -11.93 0.81 -3.95
N SER A 97 -12.83 -0.17 -3.98
CA SER A 97 -13.79 -0.30 -5.08
C SER A 97 -14.81 0.85 -5.12
N ALA A 98 -15.42 1.10 -6.27
CA ALA A 98 -16.59 1.96 -6.41
C ALA A 98 -17.85 1.09 -6.55
N PRO A 99 -19.01 1.52 -6.02
CA PRO A 99 -19.21 2.68 -5.11
C PRO A 99 -18.98 2.35 -3.63
N PHE A 100 -18.97 1.07 -3.25
CA PHE A 100 -19.08 0.61 -1.85
C PHE A 100 -17.79 0.71 -1.02
N ARG A 101 -16.70 1.20 -1.59
CA ARG A 101 -15.41 1.35 -0.91
C ARG A 101 -14.89 0.05 -0.27
N VAL A 102 -15.11 -1.10 -0.94
CA VAL A 102 -14.51 -2.37 -0.56
C VAL A 102 -12.99 -2.27 -0.72
N ARG A 103 -12.27 -2.65 0.29
CA ARG A 103 -10.81 -2.56 0.34
C ARG A 103 -10.14 -3.43 -0.72
N LEU A 104 -9.21 -2.85 -1.45
CA LEU A 104 -8.37 -3.55 -2.43
C LEU A 104 -6.95 -3.69 -1.88
N PHE A 105 -6.74 -4.65 -1.00
CA PHE A 105 -5.49 -4.84 -0.28
C PHE A 105 -5.21 -6.35 -0.09
N TRP A 106 -4.11 -6.68 0.56
CA TRP A 106 -3.65 -8.05 0.71
C TRP A 106 -4.72 -9.04 1.23
N ILE A 107 -5.45 -8.72 2.31
CA ILE A 107 -6.49 -9.62 2.84
C ILE A 107 -7.56 -9.91 1.78
N SER A 108 -8.00 -8.90 1.06
CA SER A 108 -9.03 -9.07 0.03
C SER A 108 -8.58 -10.00 -1.09
N LEU A 109 -7.31 -9.92 -1.50
CA LEU A 109 -6.78 -10.86 -2.48
C LEU A 109 -6.70 -12.29 -1.92
N HIS A 110 -6.39 -12.47 -0.63
CA HIS A 110 -6.39 -13.81 0.00
C HIS A 110 -7.78 -14.45 -0.02
N VAL A 111 -8.78 -13.73 0.43
CA VAL A 111 -10.11 -14.31 0.73
C VAL A 111 -11.09 -14.30 -0.42
N MET A 112 -10.98 -13.35 -1.36
CA MET A 112 -11.95 -13.22 -2.45
C MET A 112 -11.59 -14.11 -3.65
N PRO A 113 -12.57 -14.67 -4.36
CA PRO A 113 -12.34 -15.23 -5.69
C PRO A 113 -11.71 -14.20 -6.63
N LEU A 114 -10.70 -14.61 -7.42
CA LEU A 114 -9.99 -13.69 -8.32
C LEU A 114 -10.90 -12.93 -9.31
N PRO A 115 -11.93 -13.55 -9.91
CA PRO A 115 -12.86 -12.81 -10.77
C PRO A 115 -13.55 -11.64 -10.06
N LEU A 116 -14.00 -11.85 -8.82
CA LEU A 116 -14.62 -10.80 -8.02
C LEU A 116 -13.59 -9.69 -7.69
N TYR A 117 -12.38 -10.05 -7.26
CA TYR A 117 -11.34 -9.07 -6.99
C TYR A 117 -10.99 -8.22 -8.23
N LYS A 118 -10.90 -8.85 -9.43
CA LYS A 118 -10.72 -8.15 -10.71
C LYS A 118 -11.86 -7.17 -11.02
N GLN A 119 -13.11 -7.55 -10.75
CA GLN A 119 -14.26 -6.64 -10.93
C GLN A 119 -14.17 -5.42 -10.01
N LEU A 120 -13.79 -5.62 -8.75
CA LEU A 120 -13.59 -4.53 -7.81
C LEU A 120 -12.43 -3.61 -8.23
N CYS A 121 -11.30 -4.17 -8.68
CA CYS A 121 -10.21 -3.40 -9.28
C CYS A 121 -10.65 -2.60 -10.51
N ARG A 122 -11.45 -3.23 -11.40
CA ARG A 122 -12.02 -2.55 -12.58
C ARG A 122 -12.87 -1.35 -12.17
N SER A 123 -13.70 -1.49 -11.13
CA SER A 123 -14.53 -0.39 -10.64
C SER A 123 -13.72 0.79 -10.09
N ALA A 124 -12.60 0.49 -9.42
CA ALA A 124 -11.67 1.52 -8.95
C ALA A 124 -10.96 2.19 -10.13
N LEU A 125 -10.39 1.43 -11.07
CA LEU A 125 -9.74 1.95 -12.27
C LEU A 125 -10.67 2.87 -13.08
N HIS A 126 -11.92 2.45 -13.29
CA HIS A 126 -12.90 3.24 -14.04
C HIS A 126 -13.25 4.56 -13.32
N ARG A 127 -13.29 4.55 -12.01
CA ARG A 127 -13.68 5.72 -11.21
C ARG A 127 -12.51 6.66 -10.92
N ASP A 128 -11.36 6.09 -10.54
CA ASP A 128 -10.24 6.84 -9.95
C ASP A 128 -9.04 6.95 -10.93
N GLY A 129 -9.02 6.16 -12.02
CA GLY A 129 -7.95 6.16 -13.03
C GLY A 129 -6.68 5.44 -12.61
N HIS A 130 -6.58 4.92 -11.39
CA HIS A 130 -5.40 4.26 -10.85
C HIS A 130 -5.72 3.16 -9.84
N LEU A 131 -4.70 2.34 -9.53
CA LEU A 131 -4.71 1.38 -8.43
C LEU A 131 -3.46 1.55 -7.58
N ASN A 132 -3.64 1.76 -6.28
CA ASN A 132 -2.63 1.70 -5.25
C ASN A 132 -2.95 0.51 -4.34
N LEU A 133 -2.27 -0.61 -4.58
CA LEU A 133 -2.45 -1.86 -3.84
C LEU A 133 -1.23 -2.09 -2.95
N TYR A 134 -1.38 -2.85 -1.86
CA TYR A 134 -0.24 -3.24 -1.05
C TYR A 134 -0.32 -4.69 -0.60
N PHE A 135 0.85 -5.30 -0.52
CA PHE A 135 1.09 -6.68 -0.14
C PHE A 135 2.37 -6.75 0.69
N HIS A 136 2.60 -7.89 1.34
CA HIS A 136 3.80 -8.11 2.13
C HIS A 136 4.57 -9.33 1.60
N PRO A 137 5.91 -9.31 1.59
CA PRO A 137 6.70 -10.44 1.09
C PRO A 137 6.41 -11.78 1.79
N TRP A 138 6.12 -11.73 3.09
CA TRP A 138 5.82 -12.93 3.87
C TRP A 138 4.52 -13.64 3.44
N GLU A 139 3.59 -12.97 2.78
CA GLU A 139 2.36 -13.58 2.23
C GLU A 139 2.68 -14.62 1.15
N PHE A 140 3.74 -14.38 0.38
CA PHE A 140 4.16 -15.22 -0.74
C PHE A 140 5.13 -16.34 -0.34
N SER A 141 5.61 -16.37 0.90
CA SER A 141 6.60 -17.35 1.38
C SER A 141 6.02 -18.68 1.83
N GLY A 142 4.71 -18.80 1.97
CA GLY A 142 4.04 -19.97 2.53
C GLY A 142 4.18 -20.13 4.05
N ARG A 143 5.01 -19.33 4.72
CA ARG A 143 5.22 -19.39 6.18
C ARG A 143 3.96 -19.11 7.01
N LEU A 144 2.98 -18.42 6.45
CA LEU A 144 1.69 -18.19 7.12
C LEU A 144 0.92 -19.48 7.43
N LYS A 145 1.29 -20.60 6.81
CA LYS A 145 0.70 -21.92 7.09
C LYS A 145 1.25 -22.57 8.37
N ASP A 146 2.37 -22.07 8.87
CA ASP A 146 2.94 -22.54 10.13
C ASP A 146 2.10 -22.04 11.31
N PRO A 147 1.55 -22.93 12.14
CA PRO A 147 0.74 -22.58 13.31
C PRO A 147 1.45 -21.64 14.29
N ALA A 148 2.78 -21.66 14.34
CA ALA A 148 3.59 -20.78 15.20
C ALA A 148 3.35 -19.28 14.93
N PHE A 149 2.90 -18.91 13.72
CA PHE A 149 2.58 -17.52 13.40
C PHE A 149 1.17 -17.07 13.88
N GLY A 150 0.33 -17.98 14.37
CA GLY A 150 -0.99 -17.66 14.92
C GLY A 150 -1.95 -16.97 13.90
N VAL A 151 -1.72 -17.18 12.61
CA VAL A 151 -2.52 -16.54 11.55
C VAL A 151 -3.81 -17.34 11.32
N PRO A 152 -4.99 -16.69 11.29
CA PRO A 152 -6.24 -17.37 11.01
C PRO A 152 -6.20 -18.18 9.71
N GLY A 153 -6.79 -19.40 9.71
CA GLY A 153 -6.75 -20.32 8.57
C GLY A 153 -7.28 -19.72 7.27
N TYR A 154 -8.29 -18.83 7.32
CA TYR A 154 -8.82 -18.17 6.14
C TYR A 154 -7.82 -17.22 5.45
N LEU A 155 -6.81 -16.73 6.17
CA LEU A 155 -5.71 -15.95 5.61
C LEU A 155 -4.54 -16.83 5.15
N SER A 156 -4.22 -17.87 5.93
CA SER A 156 -3.09 -18.74 5.60
C SER A 156 -3.39 -19.69 4.44
N HIS A 157 -4.65 -20.03 4.18
CA HIS A 157 -5.06 -20.97 3.13
C HIS A 157 -4.52 -20.62 1.74
N CYS A 158 -4.64 -19.36 1.34
CA CYS A 158 -4.21 -18.88 0.02
C CYS A 158 -2.79 -18.28 0.02
N SER A 159 -1.96 -18.55 1.04
CA SER A 159 -0.58 -18.03 1.11
C SER A 159 0.42 -18.86 0.31
N GLY A 160 1.60 -18.30 0.08
CA GLY A 160 2.67 -18.98 -0.65
C GLY A 160 2.40 -19.10 -2.15
N PRO A 161 2.72 -20.24 -2.80
CA PRO A 161 2.60 -20.42 -4.25
C PRO A 161 1.20 -20.16 -4.79
N ALA A 162 0.14 -20.48 -4.03
CA ALA A 162 -1.24 -20.25 -4.44
C ALA A 162 -1.55 -18.75 -4.55
N LEU A 163 -1.06 -17.93 -3.60
CA LEU A 163 -1.20 -16.48 -3.68
C LEU A 163 -0.33 -15.90 -4.80
N GLN A 164 0.87 -16.45 -4.99
CA GLN A 164 1.77 -16.02 -6.06
C GLN A 164 1.13 -16.22 -7.43
N ASP A 165 0.53 -17.40 -7.72
CA ASP A 165 -0.24 -17.64 -8.96
C ASP A 165 -1.38 -16.64 -9.10
N LYS A 166 -2.17 -16.47 -8.05
CA LYS A 166 -3.30 -15.55 -8.04
C LYS A 166 -2.89 -14.10 -8.30
N PHE A 167 -1.78 -13.66 -7.71
CA PHE A 167 -1.21 -12.34 -7.91
C PHE A 167 -0.64 -12.16 -9.32
N THR A 168 0.08 -13.13 -9.85
CA THR A 168 0.58 -13.13 -11.23
C THR A 168 -0.56 -12.98 -12.22
N ARG A 169 -1.63 -13.77 -12.09
CA ARG A 169 -2.84 -13.68 -12.93
C ARG A 169 -3.58 -12.35 -12.78
N LEU A 170 -3.47 -11.68 -11.65
CA LEU A 170 -3.97 -10.32 -11.48
C LEU A 170 -3.12 -9.33 -12.29
N LEU A 171 -1.79 -9.40 -12.19
CA LEU A 171 -0.88 -8.51 -12.92
C LEU A 171 -0.99 -8.68 -14.44
N GLU A 172 -1.06 -9.91 -14.94
CA GLU A 172 -1.27 -10.21 -16.35
C GLU A 172 -2.59 -9.62 -16.86
N TRP A 173 -3.66 -9.78 -16.08
CA TRP A 173 -4.94 -9.17 -16.42
C TRP A 173 -4.88 -7.64 -16.43
N LEU A 174 -4.20 -7.00 -15.49
CA LEU A 174 -4.01 -5.54 -15.51
C LEU A 174 -3.23 -5.10 -16.77
N LYS A 175 -2.16 -5.83 -17.12
CA LYS A 175 -1.41 -5.60 -18.37
C LYS A 175 -2.30 -5.72 -19.61
N SER A 176 -3.13 -6.76 -19.68
CA SER A 176 -4.05 -6.96 -20.81
C SER A 176 -5.13 -5.87 -20.92
N ARG A 177 -5.33 -5.08 -19.87
CA ARG A 177 -6.22 -3.90 -19.85
C ARG A 177 -5.50 -2.59 -20.17
N GLY A 178 -4.24 -2.64 -20.56
CA GLY A 178 -3.43 -1.46 -20.87
C GLY A 178 -2.97 -0.68 -19.63
N CYS A 179 -3.05 -1.28 -18.44
CA CYS A 179 -2.54 -0.61 -17.23
C CYS A 179 -1.01 -0.51 -17.30
N ARG A 180 -0.48 0.70 -17.09
CA ARG A 180 0.93 0.95 -16.90
C ARG A 180 1.27 0.76 -15.43
N PHE A 181 2.39 0.07 -15.15
CA PHE A 181 2.96 -0.05 -13.83
C PHE A 181 4.05 1.00 -13.66
N THR A 182 4.01 1.71 -12.57
CA THR A 182 4.91 2.83 -12.29
C THR A 182 5.23 2.89 -10.81
N THR A 183 6.29 3.57 -10.42
CA THR A 183 6.54 3.91 -9.03
C THR A 183 5.55 4.98 -8.58
N THR A 184 5.33 5.10 -7.27
CA THR A 184 4.47 6.17 -6.75
C THR A 184 5.09 7.54 -7.00
N ARG A 185 6.41 7.65 -6.89
CA ARG A 185 7.16 8.87 -7.16
C ARG A 185 6.94 9.34 -8.60
N GLU A 186 7.12 8.44 -9.59
CA GLU A 186 6.85 8.71 -11.00
C GLU A 186 5.39 9.13 -11.22
N TYR A 187 4.43 8.38 -10.67
CA TYR A 187 3.01 8.66 -10.81
C TYR A 187 2.61 10.05 -10.30
N LEU A 188 3.25 10.51 -9.22
CA LEU A 188 3.00 11.82 -8.60
C LEU A 188 3.86 12.96 -9.19
N GLY A 189 4.74 12.67 -10.15
CA GLY A 189 5.60 13.68 -10.81
C GLY A 189 6.75 14.18 -9.93
N TYR A 190 7.31 13.33 -9.07
CA TYR A 190 8.45 13.64 -8.21
C TYR A 190 9.75 12.98 -8.69
N ASP A 191 9.76 12.40 -9.88
CA ASP A 191 10.99 11.95 -10.55
C ASP A 191 11.72 13.19 -11.13
N GLU A 192 12.81 13.57 -10.48
CA GLU A 192 13.84 14.47 -11.02
C GLU A 192 15.12 13.68 -11.27
#